data_4c2fa533a56659a6944d36443e5aa120
#
_entry.id   4c2fa533a56659a6944d36443e5aa120
#
_cell.length_a   1.000
_cell.length_b   1.000
_cell.length_c   1.000
_cell.angle_alpha   90.00
_cell.angle_beta   90.00
_cell.angle_gamma   90.00
#
_symmetry.space_group_name_H-M   'P 1'
#
loop_
_entity.id
_entity.type
_entity.pdbx_description
1 polymer ?
#
loop_
_entity_poly.entity_id
_entity_poly.type
_entity_poly.pdbx_seq_one_letter_code
_entity_poly.pdbx_strand_id
1 'polypeptide(L)'
;MQGTKRRVFVIETMGGYCGYLATLAGLAGGADAAYIFEEKFSIKDLQQDVYHMASKMADGVQRGLILRNEKANENYNTDFIHRLYSEEGKGLFSCRSNILGHMQQGGSPSPFDRNMGTKMAAKAVDWLVDQLKRNSKPDGTVAAKSQDSACLLGLVRRQYKFTPLKELIGDTNFE
;
A
#
# COMPACT_ATOMS: atom_id res chain seq x y z
N MET A 1 13.54 -17.80 8.15
CA MET A 1 12.47 -18.80 8.28
C MET A 1 12.13 -19.42 6.92
N GLN A 2 13.04 -20.09 6.27
CA GLN A 2 12.85 -20.46 4.85
C GLN A 2 13.18 -21.92 4.54
N GLY A 3 13.36 -22.75 5.53
CA GLY A 3 14.02 -24.01 5.33
C GLY A 3 13.17 -25.23 4.95
N THR A 4 11.86 -25.21 5.13
CA THR A 4 11.13 -26.49 5.14
C THR A 4 9.80 -26.55 4.36
N LYS A 5 9.32 -25.43 3.79
CA LYS A 5 8.06 -25.45 3.04
C LYS A 5 8.20 -24.71 1.72
N ARG A 6 7.65 -25.31 0.66
CA ARG A 6 7.53 -24.65 -0.65
C ARG A 6 6.60 -23.44 -0.55
N ARG A 7 7.10 -22.25 -0.87
CA ARG A 7 6.34 -20.99 -0.75
C ARG A 7 6.56 -20.08 -1.93
N VAL A 8 5.47 -19.46 -2.37
CA VAL A 8 5.48 -18.33 -3.29
C VAL A 8 5.07 -17.08 -2.50
N PHE A 9 5.84 -16.02 -2.64
CA PHE A 9 5.54 -14.70 -2.07
C PHE A 9 5.10 -13.76 -3.17
N VAL A 10 3.92 -13.19 -3.05
CA VAL A 10 3.41 -12.10 -3.88
C VAL A 10 3.56 -10.81 -3.09
N ILE A 11 4.45 -9.94 -3.51
CA ILE A 11 4.78 -8.70 -2.80
C ILE A 11 4.34 -7.52 -3.64
N GLU A 12 3.46 -6.69 -3.08
CA GLU A 12 3.06 -5.43 -3.68
C GLU A 12 4.01 -4.31 -3.28
N THR A 13 4.51 -3.59 -4.28
CA THR A 13 5.34 -2.41 -4.11
C THR A 13 4.54 -1.15 -4.39
N MET A 14 4.91 -0.06 -3.74
CA MET A 14 4.47 1.28 -4.12
C MET A 14 5.08 1.68 -5.47
N GLY A 15 4.64 2.80 -6.01
CA GLY A 15 5.18 3.40 -7.21
C GLY A 15 4.11 4.04 -8.09
N GLY A 16 2.84 3.97 -7.71
CA GLY A 16 1.74 4.49 -8.53
C GLY A 16 1.73 3.85 -9.90
N TYR A 17 1.78 4.65 -10.95
CA TYR A 17 1.82 4.22 -12.35
C TYR A 17 3.26 3.97 -12.87
N CYS A 18 4.22 3.73 -11.98
CA CYS A 18 5.61 3.45 -12.33
C CYS A 18 6.09 2.13 -11.69
N GLY A 19 6.49 1.18 -12.50
CA GLY A 19 6.97 -0.13 -12.10
C GLY A 19 8.44 -0.19 -11.71
N TYR A 20 9.13 0.95 -11.61
CA TYR A 20 10.57 1.02 -11.34
C TYR A 20 10.98 0.23 -10.09
N LEU A 21 10.28 0.42 -8.96
CA LEU A 21 10.60 -0.25 -7.71
C LEU A 21 10.38 -1.77 -7.81
N ALA A 22 9.27 -2.21 -8.43
CA ALA A 22 9.00 -3.63 -8.64
C ALA A 22 10.07 -4.27 -9.51
N THR A 23 10.47 -3.61 -10.61
CA THR A 23 11.48 -4.12 -11.53
C THR A 23 12.84 -4.22 -10.89
N LEU A 24 13.34 -3.15 -10.26
CA LEU A 24 14.68 -3.18 -9.66
C LEU A 24 14.75 -4.08 -8.43
N ALA A 25 13.73 -4.07 -7.58
CA ALA A 25 13.67 -5.00 -6.45
C ALA A 25 13.55 -6.46 -6.94
N GLY A 26 12.83 -6.70 -8.03
CA GLY A 26 12.72 -8.00 -8.67
C GLY A 26 14.07 -8.51 -9.16
N LEU A 27 14.80 -7.69 -9.89
CA LEU A 27 16.15 -8.03 -10.36
C LEU A 27 17.10 -8.28 -9.19
N ALA A 28 17.10 -7.41 -8.20
CA ALA A 28 17.99 -7.54 -7.02
C ALA A 28 17.63 -8.75 -6.16
N GLY A 29 16.35 -9.06 -6.00
CA GLY A 29 15.84 -10.16 -5.19
C GLY A 29 15.77 -11.51 -5.92
N GLY A 30 16.04 -11.54 -7.22
CA GLY A 30 15.88 -12.75 -8.05
C GLY A 30 14.41 -13.17 -8.13
N ALA A 31 13.50 -12.25 -8.41
CA ALA A 31 12.10 -12.56 -8.58
C ALA A 31 11.86 -13.36 -9.86
N ASP A 32 10.84 -14.20 -9.84
CA ASP A 32 10.43 -15.02 -10.96
C ASP A 32 9.57 -14.22 -11.96
N ALA A 33 8.80 -13.26 -11.46
CA ALA A 33 8.06 -12.30 -12.28
C ALA A 33 7.90 -10.96 -11.56
N ALA A 34 7.74 -9.90 -12.35
CA ALA A 34 7.39 -8.56 -11.86
C ALA A 34 6.29 -7.98 -12.74
N TYR A 35 5.10 -7.81 -12.17
CA TYR A 35 3.96 -7.19 -12.85
C TYR A 35 4.01 -5.69 -12.64
N ILE A 36 4.17 -4.95 -13.73
CA ILE A 36 4.32 -3.49 -13.71
C ILE A 36 3.23 -2.80 -14.55
N PHE A 37 3.01 -1.52 -14.30
CA PHE A 37 1.99 -0.75 -15.01
C PHE A 37 2.31 -0.59 -16.50
N GLU A 38 3.56 -0.42 -16.83
CA GLU A 38 4.05 -0.18 -18.20
C GLU A 38 3.92 -1.40 -19.12
N GLU A 39 3.83 -2.60 -18.54
CA GLU A 39 3.69 -3.85 -19.27
C GLU A 39 2.36 -4.52 -18.97
N LYS A 40 1.51 -4.61 -20.00
CA LYS A 40 0.21 -5.29 -19.85
C LYS A 40 0.40 -6.79 -19.77
N PHE A 41 -0.25 -7.40 -18.80
CA PHE A 41 -0.28 -8.85 -18.63
C PHE A 41 -1.74 -9.35 -18.57
N SER A 42 -1.92 -10.61 -18.90
CA SER A 42 -3.21 -11.28 -18.98
C SER A 42 -3.30 -12.42 -17.97
N ILE A 43 -4.50 -13.00 -17.86
CA ILE A 43 -4.70 -14.22 -17.06
C ILE A 43 -3.86 -15.40 -17.54
N LYS A 44 -3.53 -15.45 -18.84
CA LYS A 44 -2.67 -16.51 -19.40
C LYS A 44 -1.23 -16.39 -18.94
N ASP A 45 -0.73 -15.16 -18.82
CA ASP A 45 0.61 -14.90 -18.31
C ASP A 45 0.70 -15.32 -16.85
N LEU A 46 -0.31 -14.97 -16.04
CA LEU A 46 -0.40 -15.43 -14.65
C LEU A 46 -0.44 -16.95 -14.54
N GLN A 47 -1.19 -17.62 -15.41
CA GLN A 47 -1.28 -19.07 -15.44
C GLN A 47 0.07 -19.73 -15.82
N GLN A 48 0.76 -19.16 -16.81
CA GLN A 48 2.08 -19.62 -17.21
C GLN A 48 3.09 -19.49 -16.08
N ASP A 49 3.06 -18.40 -15.34
CA ASP A 49 3.93 -18.18 -14.18
C ASP A 49 3.63 -19.17 -13.04
N VAL A 50 2.35 -19.53 -12.83
CA VAL A 50 2.00 -20.60 -11.87
C VAL A 50 2.59 -21.94 -12.30
N TYR A 51 2.52 -22.30 -13.58
CA TYR A 51 3.15 -23.52 -14.08
C TYR A 51 4.67 -23.48 -13.95
N HIS A 52 5.29 -22.34 -14.21
CA HIS A 52 6.72 -22.15 -13.98
C HIS A 52 7.08 -22.39 -12.50
N MET A 53 6.29 -21.83 -11.56
CA MET A 53 6.49 -22.06 -10.13
C MET A 53 6.37 -23.54 -9.76
N ALA A 54 5.38 -24.22 -10.29
CA ALA A 54 5.17 -25.65 -10.04
C ALA A 54 6.36 -26.50 -10.55
N SER A 55 6.81 -26.24 -11.79
CA SER A 55 7.98 -26.91 -12.37
C SER A 55 9.25 -26.66 -11.57
N LYS A 56 9.56 -25.42 -11.29
CA LYS A 56 10.71 -25.00 -10.47
C LYS A 56 10.74 -25.69 -9.11
N MET A 57 9.59 -25.85 -8.48
CA MET A 57 9.49 -26.52 -7.19
C MET A 57 9.57 -28.03 -7.27
N ALA A 58 9.19 -28.63 -8.41
CA ALA A 58 9.43 -30.04 -8.68
C ALA A 58 10.94 -30.33 -8.80
N ASP A 59 11.70 -29.42 -9.38
CA ASP A 59 13.16 -29.48 -9.52
C ASP A 59 13.93 -29.19 -8.21
N GLY A 60 13.23 -29.04 -7.09
CA GLY A 60 13.83 -28.88 -5.75
C GLY A 60 14.00 -27.45 -5.25
N VAL A 61 13.67 -26.44 -6.04
CA VAL A 61 13.67 -25.04 -5.58
C VAL A 61 12.43 -24.79 -4.73
N GLN A 62 12.62 -24.35 -3.50
CA GLN A 62 11.52 -24.23 -2.52
C GLN A 62 10.88 -22.83 -2.44
N ARG A 63 11.31 -21.89 -3.29
CA ARG A 63 10.92 -20.47 -3.21
C ARG A 63 10.46 -19.94 -4.54
N GLY A 64 9.40 -19.14 -4.50
CA GLY A 64 8.98 -18.29 -5.59
C GLY A 64 8.77 -16.86 -5.09
N LEU A 65 9.11 -15.89 -5.90
CA LEU A 65 8.96 -14.47 -5.61
C LEU A 65 8.32 -13.78 -6.80
N ILE A 66 7.17 -13.18 -6.55
CA ILE A 66 6.45 -12.35 -7.51
C ILE A 66 6.40 -10.95 -6.93
N LEU A 67 6.80 -9.97 -7.73
CA LEU A 67 6.59 -8.57 -7.40
C LEU A 67 5.45 -7.99 -8.23
N ARG A 68 4.71 -7.08 -7.64
CA ARG A 68 3.63 -6.38 -8.32
C ARG A 68 3.67 -4.90 -7.94
N ASN A 69 3.67 -4.05 -8.93
CA ASN A 69 3.42 -2.62 -8.72
C ASN A 69 1.94 -2.40 -8.39
N GLU A 70 1.63 -1.54 -7.44
CA GLU A 70 0.26 -1.33 -6.92
C GLU A 70 -0.77 -0.95 -7.99
N LYS A 71 -0.36 -0.29 -9.07
CA LYS A 71 -1.21 0.10 -10.21
C LYS A 71 -0.97 -0.73 -11.48
N ALA A 72 -0.32 -1.87 -11.37
CA ALA A 72 0.03 -2.69 -12.53
C ALA A 72 -1.19 -3.13 -13.37
N ASN A 73 -2.32 -3.39 -12.74
CA ASN A 73 -3.55 -3.77 -13.43
C ASN A 73 -4.76 -3.52 -12.51
N GLU A 74 -5.84 -2.98 -13.06
CA GLU A 74 -7.07 -2.69 -12.31
C GLU A 74 -7.85 -3.94 -11.90
N ASN A 75 -7.86 -4.96 -12.78
CA ASN A 75 -8.63 -6.18 -12.57
C ASN A 75 -7.84 -7.26 -11.80
N TYR A 76 -6.54 -7.35 -12.07
CA TYR A 76 -5.66 -8.34 -11.42
C TYR A 76 -4.88 -7.69 -10.28
N ASN A 77 -5.59 -7.39 -9.20
CA ASN A 77 -4.99 -6.84 -7.99
C ASN A 77 -4.21 -7.92 -7.21
N THR A 78 -3.47 -7.51 -6.20
CA THR A 78 -2.61 -8.39 -5.40
C THR A 78 -3.39 -9.52 -4.73
N ASP A 79 -4.60 -9.24 -4.27
CA ASP A 79 -5.46 -10.24 -3.64
C ASP A 79 -5.95 -11.29 -4.65
N PHE A 80 -6.32 -10.85 -5.86
CA PHE A 80 -6.67 -11.76 -6.94
C PHE A 80 -5.50 -12.69 -7.30
N ILE A 81 -4.31 -12.14 -7.51
CA ILE A 81 -3.11 -12.92 -7.84
C ILE A 81 -2.78 -13.89 -6.71
N HIS A 82 -2.84 -13.44 -5.46
CA HIS A 82 -2.62 -14.29 -4.30
C HIS A 82 -3.60 -15.47 -4.26
N ARG A 83 -4.89 -15.23 -4.51
CA ARG A 83 -5.92 -16.29 -4.55
C ARG A 83 -5.69 -17.25 -5.70
N LEU A 84 -5.42 -16.74 -6.89
CA LEU A 84 -5.11 -17.55 -8.05
C LEU A 84 -3.93 -18.50 -7.77
N TYR A 85 -2.82 -17.96 -7.31
CA TYR A 85 -1.64 -18.76 -6.96
C TYR A 85 -1.90 -19.74 -5.81
N SER A 86 -2.75 -19.38 -4.86
CA SER A 86 -3.12 -20.28 -3.76
C SER A 86 -3.95 -21.47 -4.22
N GLU A 87 -4.91 -21.25 -5.11
CA GLU A 87 -5.79 -22.31 -5.62
C GLU A 87 -5.06 -23.21 -6.62
N GLU A 88 -4.39 -22.63 -7.61
CA GLU A 88 -3.67 -23.37 -8.63
C GLU A 88 -2.41 -24.09 -8.09
N GLY A 89 -1.80 -23.51 -7.03
CA GLY A 89 -0.64 -24.11 -6.36
C GLY A 89 -0.99 -25.11 -5.27
N LYS A 90 -2.27 -25.43 -5.09
CA LYS A 90 -2.75 -26.30 -4.01
C LYS A 90 -2.10 -27.69 -4.05
N GLY A 91 -1.52 -28.09 -2.93
CA GLY A 91 -0.76 -29.36 -2.83
C GLY A 91 0.71 -29.27 -3.28
N LEU A 92 1.10 -28.22 -4.00
CA LEU A 92 2.47 -28.01 -4.47
C LEU A 92 3.21 -26.98 -3.64
N PHE A 93 2.60 -25.83 -3.39
CA PHE A 93 3.15 -24.75 -2.58
C PHE A 93 2.08 -23.96 -1.84
N SER A 94 2.48 -23.18 -0.87
CA SER A 94 1.61 -22.20 -0.22
C SER A 94 1.95 -20.79 -0.71
N CYS A 95 0.94 -19.97 -1.01
CA CYS A 95 1.12 -18.59 -1.38
C CYS A 95 0.98 -17.66 -0.17
N ARG A 96 1.76 -16.59 -0.16
CA ARG A 96 1.71 -15.51 0.85
C ARG A 96 1.74 -14.17 0.13
N SER A 97 0.89 -13.27 0.56
CA SER A 97 0.89 -11.88 0.07
C SER A 97 1.48 -10.93 1.10
N ASN A 98 2.12 -9.88 0.62
CA ASN A 98 2.65 -8.79 1.44
C ASN A 98 2.48 -7.48 0.69
N ILE A 99 1.87 -6.50 1.34
CA ILE A 99 1.76 -5.14 0.84
C ILE A 99 2.74 -4.28 1.63
N LEU A 100 3.80 -3.81 0.96
CA LEU A 100 4.88 -3.09 1.65
C LEU A 100 4.46 -1.70 2.08
N GLY A 101 3.68 -1.00 1.25
CA GLY A 101 3.26 0.37 1.53
C GLY A 101 4.47 1.28 1.79
N HIS A 102 4.28 2.29 2.63
CA HIS A 102 5.33 3.27 2.95
C HIS A 102 6.55 2.70 3.67
N MET A 103 6.44 1.53 4.28
CA MET A 103 7.56 0.87 4.96
C MET A 103 8.73 0.55 4.02
N GLN A 104 8.48 0.36 2.73
CA GLN A 104 9.53 0.11 1.73
C GLN A 104 10.51 1.30 1.58
N GLN A 105 10.11 2.51 1.93
CA GLN A 105 11.00 3.68 1.87
C GLN A 105 12.16 3.56 2.84
N GLY A 106 11.94 2.92 3.99
CA GLY A 106 13.00 2.71 4.99
C GLY A 106 13.55 4.02 5.54
N GLY A 107 14.76 3.96 6.09
CA GLY A 107 15.47 5.12 6.62
C GLY A 107 14.96 5.59 7.98
N SER A 108 15.72 6.50 8.61
CA SER A 108 15.34 7.18 9.84
C SER A 108 14.75 8.55 9.52
N PRO A 109 13.68 9.00 10.22
CA PRO A 109 13.15 10.34 10.03
C PRO A 109 14.17 11.40 10.43
N SER A 110 14.22 12.48 9.66
CA SER A 110 15.06 13.64 9.98
C SER A 110 14.54 14.36 11.24
N PRO A 111 15.34 15.19 11.90
CA PRO A 111 14.87 16.04 12.98
C PRO A 111 13.68 16.92 12.57
N PHE A 112 13.64 17.38 11.31
CA PHE A 112 12.51 18.14 10.77
C PHE A 112 11.24 17.29 10.72
N ASP A 113 11.31 16.05 10.21
CA ASP A 113 10.16 15.15 10.15
C ASP A 113 9.59 14.86 11.53
N ARG A 114 10.46 14.60 12.48
CA ARG A 114 10.08 14.33 13.89
C ARG A 114 9.40 15.54 14.54
N ASN A 115 9.98 16.73 14.38
CA ASN A 115 9.39 17.97 14.87
C ASN A 115 8.06 18.27 14.21
N MET A 116 7.96 18.10 12.90
CA MET A 116 6.74 18.33 12.15
C MET A 116 5.63 17.39 12.62
N GLY A 117 5.91 16.10 12.72
CA GLY A 117 4.95 15.11 13.21
C GLY A 117 4.42 15.45 14.61
N THR A 118 5.31 15.78 15.54
CA THR A 118 4.93 16.17 16.91
C THR A 118 4.06 17.43 16.94
N LYS A 119 4.42 18.46 16.19
CA LYS A 119 3.66 19.73 16.13
C LYS A 119 2.29 19.52 15.47
N MET A 120 2.22 18.73 14.39
CA MET A 120 0.95 18.42 13.74
C MET A 120 0.05 17.60 14.67
N ALA A 121 0.58 16.61 15.37
CA ALA A 121 -0.18 15.82 16.34
C ALA A 121 -0.76 16.70 17.47
N ALA A 122 0.05 17.56 18.07
CA ALA A 122 -0.43 18.49 19.11
C ALA A 122 -1.58 19.38 18.59
N LYS A 123 -1.42 20.00 17.42
CA LYS A 123 -2.46 20.84 16.81
C LYS A 123 -3.73 20.05 16.46
N ALA A 124 -3.58 18.81 16.00
CA ALA A 124 -4.73 17.95 15.71
C ALA A 124 -5.50 17.60 16.99
N VAL A 125 -4.80 17.32 18.09
CA VAL A 125 -5.44 17.07 19.40
C VAL A 125 -6.15 18.30 19.91
N ASP A 126 -5.51 19.48 19.88
CA ASP A 126 -6.13 20.73 20.30
C ASP A 126 -7.43 21.01 19.51
N TRP A 127 -7.34 20.88 18.19
CA TRP A 127 -8.51 21.04 17.32
C TRP A 127 -9.61 20.02 17.64
N LEU A 128 -9.26 18.76 17.85
CA LEU A 128 -10.22 17.71 18.20
C LEU A 128 -10.92 18.00 19.52
N VAL A 129 -10.17 18.44 20.54
CA VAL A 129 -10.73 18.83 21.86
C VAL A 129 -11.71 20.00 21.69
N ASP A 130 -11.37 21.00 20.88
CA ASP A 130 -12.26 22.12 20.60
C ASP A 130 -13.52 21.71 19.85
N GLN A 131 -13.40 20.82 18.85
CA GLN A 131 -14.55 20.27 18.13
C GLN A 131 -15.46 19.46 19.06
N LEU A 132 -14.90 18.64 19.93
CA LEU A 132 -15.66 17.88 20.92
C LEU A 132 -16.43 18.80 21.86
N LYS A 133 -15.77 19.85 22.41
CA LYS A 133 -16.42 20.83 23.29
C LYS A 133 -17.57 21.58 22.62
N ARG A 134 -17.39 21.97 21.34
CA ARG A 134 -18.41 22.71 20.57
C ARG A 134 -19.60 21.87 20.17
N ASN A 135 -19.40 20.58 19.93
CA ASN A 135 -20.40 19.70 19.35
C ASN A 135 -21.00 18.69 20.34
N SER A 136 -20.55 18.69 21.60
CA SER A 136 -21.13 17.85 22.66
C SER A 136 -22.49 18.40 23.11
N LYS A 137 -23.45 17.49 23.19
CA LYS A 137 -24.79 17.78 23.72
C LYS A 137 -24.88 17.43 25.19
N PRO A 138 -25.91 17.94 25.90
CA PRO A 138 -26.14 17.60 27.32
C PRO A 138 -26.33 16.10 27.60
N ASP A 139 -26.78 15.34 26.62
CA ASP A 139 -26.97 13.90 26.69
C ASP A 139 -25.67 13.09 26.50
N GLY A 140 -24.51 13.76 26.31
CA GLY A 140 -23.22 13.15 26.07
C GLY A 140 -22.99 12.72 24.62
N THR A 141 -23.95 12.92 23.72
CA THR A 141 -23.74 12.65 22.29
C THR A 141 -22.95 13.77 21.61
N VAL A 142 -22.16 13.40 20.59
CA VAL A 142 -21.40 14.36 19.78
C VAL A 142 -21.94 14.32 18.35
N ALA A 143 -22.33 15.46 17.81
CA ALA A 143 -22.83 15.57 16.46
C ALA A 143 -22.29 16.83 15.76
N ALA A 144 -21.21 16.69 15.04
CA ALA A 144 -20.61 17.76 14.24
C ALA A 144 -21.23 17.79 12.84
N LYS A 145 -21.79 18.95 12.44
CA LYS A 145 -22.43 19.17 11.13
C LYS A 145 -21.86 20.37 10.37
N SER A 146 -20.97 21.13 11.01
CA SER A 146 -20.35 22.30 10.39
C SER A 146 -19.28 21.92 9.39
N GLN A 147 -19.01 22.78 8.39
CA GLN A 147 -17.98 22.51 7.37
C GLN A 147 -16.57 22.40 7.98
N ASP A 148 -16.30 23.13 9.03
CA ASP A 148 -15.04 23.14 9.77
C ASP A 148 -14.83 21.90 10.66
N SER A 149 -15.84 21.04 10.79
CA SER A 149 -15.69 19.75 11.49
C SER A 149 -15.02 18.66 10.69
N ALA A 150 -14.80 18.88 9.39
CA ALA A 150 -14.10 17.96 8.49
C ALA A 150 -13.01 18.73 7.73
N CYS A 151 -11.79 18.69 8.27
CA CYS A 151 -10.66 19.47 7.77
C CYS A 151 -9.44 18.60 7.47
N LEU A 152 -8.62 19.07 6.54
CA LEU A 152 -7.24 18.61 6.37
C LEU A 152 -6.30 19.54 7.14
N LEU A 153 -5.50 18.98 8.04
CA LEU A 153 -4.37 19.69 8.62
C LEU A 153 -3.18 19.59 7.71
N GLY A 154 -2.79 20.69 7.11
CA GLY A 154 -1.67 20.77 6.18
C GLY A 154 -0.67 21.85 6.53
N LEU A 155 0.46 21.85 5.82
CA LEU A 155 1.48 22.90 5.87
C LEU A 155 1.34 23.77 4.62
N VAL A 156 0.84 24.98 4.78
CA VAL A 156 0.66 25.95 3.69
C VAL A 156 1.57 27.14 3.94
N ARG A 157 2.49 27.43 3.03
CA ARG A 157 3.45 28.55 3.13
C ARG A 157 4.15 28.61 4.51
N ARG A 158 4.65 27.46 5.00
CA ARG A 158 5.33 27.30 6.29
C ARG A 158 4.42 27.46 7.53
N GLN A 159 3.10 27.53 7.37
CA GLN A 159 2.13 27.62 8.47
C GLN A 159 1.23 26.38 8.48
N TYR A 160 0.96 25.86 9.66
CA TYR A 160 -0.03 24.82 9.83
C TYR A 160 -1.43 25.41 9.68
N LYS A 161 -2.21 24.85 8.74
CA LYS A 161 -3.56 25.31 8.45
C LYS A 161 -4.54 24.14 8.45
N PHE A 162 -5.67 24.31 9.09
CA PHE A 162 -6.83 23.44 8.91
C PHE A 162 -7.66 23.98 7.75
N THR A 163 -7.82 23.19 6.71
CA THR A 163 -8.59 23.59 5.51
C THR A 163 -9.80 22.67 5.42
N PRO A 164 -11.04 23.19 5.40
CA PRO A 164 -12.24 22.38 5.21
C PRO A 164 -12.15 21.55 3.93
N LEU A 165 -12.58 20.29 3.98
CA LEU A 165 -12.47 19.37 2.83
C LEU A 165 -13.20 19.89 1.59
N LYS A 166 -14.30 20.62 1.77
CA LYS A 166 -15.03 21.22 0.63
C LYS A 166 -14.21 22.26 -0.13
N GLU A 167 -13.31 22.98 0.54
CA GLU A 167 -12.46 23.98 -0.13
C GLU A 167 -11.36 23.31 -0.96
N LEU A 168 -11.00 22.05 -0.64
CA LEU A 168 -9.94 21.31 -1.30
C LEU A 168 -10.39 20.63 -2.60
N ILE A 169 -11.70 20.53 -2.87
CA ILE A 169 -12.22 19.82 -4.05
C ILE A 169 -11.67 20.43 -5.35
N GLY A 170 -11.57 21.76 -5.41
CA GLY A 170 -11.07 22.47 -6.58
C GLY A 170 -9.54 22.40 -6.78
N ASP A 171 -8.80 22.10 -5.70
CA ASP A 171 -7.33 22.11 -5.69
C ASP A 171 -6.74 20.68 -5.70
N THR A 172 -7.59 19.66 -5.66
CA THR A 172 -7.18 18.26 -5.58
C THR A 172 -7.20 17.61 -6.97
N ASN A 173 -6.08 17.04 -7.36
CA ASN A 173 -6.02 16.17 -8.54
C ASN A 173 -6.49 14.76 -8.11
N PHE A 174 -7.56 14.26 -8.71
CA PHE A 174 -8.14 12.95 -8.49
C PHE A 174 -7.77 11.93 -9.58
N GLU A 175 -6.92 12.31 -10.54
CA GLU A 175 -6.41 11.44 -11.62
C GLU A 175 -5.17 10.65 -11.21
#